data_616dad2c83111738b6fee8f624bd6f8f
#
_entry.id   616dad2c83111738b6fee8f624bd6f8f
#
_cell.length_a   1.000
_cell.length_b   1.000
_cell.length_c   1.000
_cell.angle_alpha   90.00
_cell.angle_beta   90.00
_cell.angle_gamma   90.00
#
_symmetry.space_group_name_H-M   'P 1'
#
loop_
_entity.id
_entity.type
_entity.pdbx_description
1 polymer ?
#
loop_
_entity_poly.entity_id
_entity_poly.type
_entity_poly.pdbx_seq_one_letter_code
_entity_poly.pdbx_strand_id
1 'polypeptide(L)' 'MTRYRLNRGGDRQANHALYRIVITRIAGDPRTRRYVERRTVEGRSKAEIIRVLKRYVAREIFKHLPRR' A
#
# COMPACT_ATOMS: atom_id res chain seq x y z
N MET A 1 -12.73 2.35 -24.16
CA MET A 1 -12.64 2.35 -23.64
C MET A 1 -12.13 2.14 -23.25
N THR A 2 -12.06 2.07 -22.89
CA THR A 2 -11.72 1.93 -22.34
C THR A 2 -11.32 1.77 -21.72
N ARG A 3 -11.20 1.68 -21.33
CA ARG A 3 -10.99 1.54 -20.67
C ARG A 3 -10.31 1.36 -19.99
N TYR A 4 -10.22 1.50 -19.54
CA TYR A 4 -9.60 1.37 -18.76
C TYR A 4 -9.84 0.93 -17.86
N ARG A 5 -10.21 0.67 -17.54
CA ARG A 5 -10.50 0.26 -16.74
C ARG A 5 -9.89 -0.19 -16.12
N LEU A 6 -9.76 -0.27 -15.89
CA LEU A 6 -9.27 -0.65 -15.31
C LEU A 6 -8.88 -1.19 -14.82
N ASN A 7 -8.73 -1.21 -14.54
CA ASN A 7 -8.37 -1.79 -14.11
C ASN A 7 -8.40 -2.38 -13.27
N ARG A 8 -9.03 -2.66 -12.75
CA ARG A 8 -9.16 -3.38 -11.96
C ARG A 8 -8.08 -4.01 -11.57
N GLY A 9 -7.96 -4.57 -10.91
CA GLY A 9 -6.85 -5.21 -10.47
C GLY A 9 -5.90 -5.29 -11.58
N GLY A 10 -6.33 -4.71 -12.58
CA GLY A 10 -5.58 -4.79 -13.76
C GLY A 10 -4.25 -4.13 -13.70
N ASP A 11 -4.11 -3.17 -12.87
CA ASP A 11 -2.83 -2.48 -12.85
C ASP A 11 -1.86 -3.18 -11.93
N ARG A 12 -1.31 -4.26 -12.44
CA ARG A 12 -0.35 -5.04 -11.72
C ARG A 12 0.91 -4.29 -11.38
N GLN A 13 1.36 -3.43 -12.27
CA GLN A 13 2.59 -2.69 -12.03
C GLN A 13 2.44 -1.70 -10.91
N ALA A 14 1.35 -0.95 -10.89
CA ALA A 14 1.14 0.01 -9.83
C ALA A 14 0.99 -0.70 -8.50
N ASN A 15 0.27 -1.81 -8.51
CA ASN A 15 0.06 -2.57 -7.30
C ASN A 15 1.37 -3.13 -6.77
N HIS A 16 2.21 -3.59 -7.68
CA HIS A 16 3.51 -4.11 -7.32
C HIS A 16 4.42 -3.02 -6.76
N ALA A 17 4.37 -1.85 -7.36
CA ALA A 17 5.17 -0.73 -6.88
C ALA A 17 4.76 -0.35 -5.46
N LEU A 18 3.47 -0.31 -5.19
CA LEU A 18 3.00 -0.01 -3.85
C LEU A 18 3.46 -1.07 -2.85
N TYR A 19 3.42 -2.31 -3.26
CA TYR A 19 3.87 -3.39 -2.41
C TYR A 19 5.33 -3.21 -2.03
N ARG A 20 6.16 -2.88 -3.02
CA ARG A 20 7.59 -2.70 -2.77
C ARG A 20 7.85 -1.54 -1.82
N ILE A 21 7.09 -0.46 -1.97
CA ILE A 21 7.24 0.67 -1.07
C ILE A 21 6.88 0.26 0.36
N VAL A 22 5.81 -0.49 0.50
CA VAL A 22 5.39 -0.96 1.81
C VAL A 22 6.47 -1.83 2.44
N ILE A 23 7.01 -2.78 1.68
CA ILE A 23 8.02 -3.67 2.20
C ILE A 23 9.27 -2.89 2.62
N THR A 24 9.65 -1.92 1.81
CA THR A 24 10.79 -1.08 2.14
C THR A 24 10.57 -0.31 3.44
N ARG A 25 9.36 0.20 3.62
CA ARG A 25 9.06 0.93 4.84
C ARG A 25 9.05 0.02 6.05
N ILE A 26 8.54 -1.19 5.90
CA ILE A 26 8.56 -2.14 7.01
C ILE A 26 9.99 -2.41 7.43
N ALA A 27 10.88 -2.49 6.47
CA ALA A 27 12.27 -2.77 6.78
C ALA A 27 12.99 -1.60 7.42
N GLY A 28 12.66 -0.37 7.03
CA GLY A 28 13.46 0.77 7.45
C GLY A 28 12.75 1.85 8.24
N ASP A 29 11.45 1.81 8.35
CA ASP A 29 10.71 2.87 9.02
C ASP A 29 10.18 2.38 10.36
N PRO A 30 10.69 2.89 11.47
CA PRO A 30 10.26 2.40 12.79
C PRO A 30 8.76 2.57 13.03
N ARG A 31 8.17 3.62 12.51
CA ARG A 31 6.74 3.83 12.69
C ARG A 31 5.92 2.75 12.01
N THR A 32 6.33 2.43 10.78
CA THR A 32 5.64 1.39 10.04
C THR A 32 5.80 0.04 10.74
N ARG A 33 6.99 -0.22 11.24
CA ARG A 33 7.26 -1.46 11.96
C ARG A 33 6.39 -1.58 13.19
N ARG A 34 6.25 -0.51 13.96
CA ARG A 34 5.42 -0.53 15.14
C ARG A 34 3.96 -0.78 14.80
N TYR A 35 3.52 -0.20 13.70
CA TYR A 35 2.15 -0.42 13.25
C TYR A 35 1.94 -1.90 12.92
N VAL A 36 2.89 -2.48 12.20
CA VAL A 36 2.78 -3.89 11.82
C VAL A 36 2.75 -4.76 13.06
N GLU A 37 3.62 -4.49 14.01
CA GLU A 37 3.68 -5.28 15.24
C GLU A 37 2.38 -5.20 16.00
N ARG A 38 1.84 -4.01 16.12
CA ARG A 38 0.60 -3.83 16.85
C ARG A 38 -0.55 -4.58 16.19
N ARG A 39 -0.65 -4.48 14.87
CA ARG A 39 -1.72 -5.17 14.17
C ARG A 39 -1.57 -6.67 14.24
N THR A 40 -0.34 -7.14 14.22
CA THR A 40 -0.10 -8.58 14.33
C THR A 40 -0.58 -9.09 15.68
N VAL A 41 -0.29 -8.34 16.73
CA VAL A 41 -0.73 -8.72 18.07
C VAL A 41 -2.25 -8.75 18.14
N GLU A 42 -2.91 -7.88 17.41
CA GLU A 42 -4.38 -7.84 17.37
C GLU A 42 -4.98 -8.98 16.57
N GLY A 43 -4.15 -9.81 15.95
CA GLY A 43 -4.66 -10.94 15.21
C GLY A 43 -4.85 -10.72 13.72
N ARG A 44 -4.40 -9.59 13.20
CA ARG A 44 -4.54 -9.33 11.77
C ARG A 44 -3.53 -10.13 10.98
N SER A 45 -3.95 -10.61 9.82
CA SER A 45 -3.03 -11.35 8.97
C SER A 45 -2.07 -10.39 8.29
N LYS A 46 -0.94 -10.93 7.87
CA LYS A 46 0.04 -10.14 7.16
C LYS A 46 -0.55 -9.54 5.89
N ALA A 47 -1.35 -10.31 5.18
CA ALA A 47 -1.97 -9.83 3.95
C ALA A 47 -2.87 -8.63 4.22
N GLU A 48 -3.63 -8.67 5.29
CA GLU A 48 -4.48 -7.54 5.64
C GLU A 48 -3.67 -6.32 5.98
N ILE A 49 -2.61 -6.50 6.75
CA ILE A 49 -1.76 -5.39 7.15
C ILE A 49 -1.15 -4.72 5.92
N ILE A 50 -0.63 -5.52 5.01
CA ILE A 50 -0.02 -4.98 3.80
C ILE A 50 -1.04 -4.25 2.95
N ARG A 51 -2.26 -4.79 2.87
CA ARG A 51 -3.31 -4.14 2.09
C ARG A 51 -3.62 -2.75 2.64
N VAL A 52 -3.71 -2.63 3.95
CA VAL A 52 -3.98 -1.34 4.55
C VAL A 52 -2.82 -0.38 4.32
N LEU A 53 -1.60 -0.87 4.46
CA LEU A 53 -0.44 -0.02 4.24
C LEU A 53 -0.35 0.44 2.79
N LYS A 54 -0.71 -0.41 1.85
CA LYS A 54 -0.74 0.02 0.46
C LYS A 54 -1.72 1.16 0.24
N ARG A 55 -2.84 1.12 0.92
CA ARG A 55 -3.80 2.20 0.83
C ARG A 55 -3.24 3.51 1.36
N TYR A 56 -2.55 3.45 2.47
CA TYR A 56 -1.93 4.65 3.01
C TYR A 56 -0.89 5.22 2.06
N VAL A 57 -0.06 4.36 1.50
CA VAL A 57 0.96 4.81 0.56
C VAL A 57 0.33 5.44 -0.67
N ALA A 58 -0.68 4.78 -1.20
CA ALA A 58 -1.36 5.30 -2.38
C ALA A 58 -1.95 6.68 -2.11
N ARG A 59 -2.54 6.84 -0.94
CA ARG A 59 -3.11 8.11 -0.57
C ARG A 59 -2.05 9.20 -0.47
N GLU A 60 -0.90 8.88 0.09
CA GLU A 60 0.19 9.82 0.17
C GLU A 60 0.66 10.26 -1.21
N ILE A 61 0.80 9.28 -2.08
CA ILE A 61 1.26 9.58 -3.43
C ILE A 61 0.25 10.45 -4.17
N PHE A 62 -1.01 10.10 -4.09
CA PHE A 62 -2.04 10.86 -4.80
C PHE A 62 -2.17 12.28 -4.28
N LYS A 63 -1.85 12.48 -3.03
CA LYS A 63 -1.87 13.79 -2.46
C LYS A 63 -0.90 14.73 -3.13
N HIS A 64 0.21 14.20 -3.59
CA HIS A 64 1.26 15.00 -4.21
C HIS A 64 1.20 15.06 -5.71
N LEU A 65 0.23 14.38 -6.31
CA LEU A 65 0.07 14.43 -7.76
C LEU A 65 -0.78 15.62 -8.16
N PRO A 66 -0.50 16.19 -9.32
CA PRO A 66 -1.35 17.29 -9.79
C PRO A 66 -2.76 16.80 -10.06
N ARG A 67 -3.70 17.65 -9.75
CA ARG A 67 -5.06 17.27 -10.02
C ARG A 67 -5.43 17.73 -11.37
N ARG A 68 -6.23 17.02 -12.02
CA ARG A 68 -6.53 17.44 -13.33
C ARG A 68 -7.85 17.84 -13.51
#